data_959bf3818124beac48262d975fd7fbad
#
_entry.id   959bf3818124beac48262d975fd7fbad
#
_cell.length_a   1.000
_cell.length_b   1.000
_cell.length_c   1.000
_cell.angle_alpha   90.00
_cell.angle_beta   90.00
_cell.angle_gamma   90.00
#
_symmetry.space_group_name_H-M   'P 1'
#
loop_
_entity.id
_entity.type
_entity.pdbx_description
1 polymer ?
#
loop_
_entity_poly.entity_id
_entity_poly.type
_entity_poly.pdbx_seq_one_letter_code
_entity_poly.pdbx_strand_id
1 'polypeptide(L)'
;MILAWASWDWGSAAFNAVMTTFVFTVYLTSESFGGEAHASSVLGYGIALAGLVVAVLAPVVGQRSDAGGRRKTWLGVNTALICIVTALCFFVFPSPEFLLLGVGLIALGNVFSEFAGVNYNAMLSQISTPATIGRVSGFGWGMGYVGGIAALALVLVGFINPDVGWFGVTSENGLNIRAVAVFAAVWLAVFALPVMFAVPEVPRQERAAGIGFIASYGLLFRRIKAIFKTSPHTIWFLLASAVFRDGLAAVFTFGGVIASGTFGWLLSEVIIFAIFGNVVAAVGAIIGGFLDDRVGPKNVIVFSLVGLLVSGGVIAVLGPDDVDLLGMQWSGDTTFWVFGLLLCLFVGPAQSASRAFLARLAPAGDEAELFGLYATTGRAVSFLAPALFAAFIGIFGAQRYGIIGILLVLFLGLLALLPVRSPEKAPRAVVPEA
;
A
#
# COMPACT_ATOMS: atom_id res chain seq x y z
N MET A 1 9.29 7.74 -19.85
CA MET A 1 8.14 8.10 -18.99
C MET A 1 7.82 7.01 -17.97
N ILE A 2 7.57 5.74 -18.37
CA ILE A 2 7.17 4.66 -17.45
C ILE A 2 8.21 4.44 -16.33
N LEU A 3 9.49 4.32 -16.66
CA LEU A 3 10.55 4.15 -15.66
C LEU A 3 10.63 5.34 -14.71
N ALA A 4 10.50 6.57 -15.24
CA ALA A 4 10.51 7.78 -14.43
C ALA A 4 9.29 7.90 -13.50
N TRP A 5 8.14 7.40 -13.91
CA TRP A 5 6.95 7.29 -13.07
C TRP A 5 7.18 6.21 -11.99
N ALA A 6 7.63 5.03 -12.35
CA ALA A 6 7.86 3.92 -11.42
C ALA A 6 9.00 4.19 -10.42
N SER A 7 9.94 5.10 -10.73
CA SER A 7 10.98 5.51 -9.77
C SER A 7 10.40 6.23 -8.55
N TRP A 8 9.22 6.84 -8.65
CA TRP A 8 8.52 7.39 -7.49
C TRP A 8 8.05 6.30 -6.53
N ASP A 9 7.50 5.17 -7.03
CA ASP A 9 7.14 4.00 -6.21
C ASP A 9 8.39 3.44 -5.51
N TRP A 10 9.51 3.31 -6.24
CA TRP A 10 10.81 2.92 -5.67
C TRP A 10 11.24 3.85 -4.52
N GLY A 11 11.13 5.17 -4.72
CA GLY A 11 11.51 6.16 -3.71
C GLY A 11 10.58 6.16 -2.50
N SER A 12 9.27 6.14 -2.72
CA SER A 12 8.25 6.21 -1.68
C SER A 12 8.23 4.97 -0.77
N ALA A 13 8.75 3.85 -1.27
CA ALA A 13 8.88 2.63 -0.49
C ALA A 13 9.79 2.81 0.73
N ALA A 14 10.79 3.72 0.70
CA ALA A 14 11.60 4.04 1.87
C ALA A 14 10.76 4.67 2.99
N PHE A 15 9.84 5.59 2.66
CA PHE A 15 8.92 6.13 3.66
C PHE A 15 8.03 5.02 4.23
N ASN A 16 7.42 4.19 3.38
CA ASN A 16 6.52 3.15 3.80
C ASN A 16 7.22 2.04 4.61
N ALA A 17 8.32 1.48 4.10
CA ALA A 17 9.00 0.37 4.77
C ALA A 17 9.84 0.83 5.97
N VAL A 18 10.65 1.88 5.79
CA VAL A 18 11.61 2.31 6.82
C VAL A 18 10.92 3.14 7.90
N MET A 19 10.15 4.16 7.50
CA MET A 19 9.58 5.10 8.47
C MET A 19 8.31 4.57 9.14
N THR A 20 7.37 3.99 8.36
CA THR A 20 6.05 3.64 8.90
C THR A 20 5.90 2.18 9.31
N THR A 21 6.86 1.31 8.98
CA THR A 21 6.70 -0.13 9.27
C THR A 21 7.81 -0.70 10.15
N PHE A 22 9.07 -0.62 9.74
CA PHE A 22 10.10 -1.49 10.34
C PHE A 22 11.12 -0.78 11.23
N VAL A 23 11.39 0.52 11.04
CA VAL A 23 12.47 1.19 11.75
C VAL A 23 11.97 2.30 12.65
N PHE A 24 11.44 3.39 12.09
CA PHE A 24 11.14 4.57 12.88
C PHE A 24 9.91 4.42 13.79
N THR A 25 8.87 3.72 13.35
CA THR A 25 7.72 3.41 14.21
C THR A 25 8.08 2.47 15.35
N VAL A 26 8.98 1.49 15.11
CA VAL A 26 9.51 0.63 16.18
C VAL A 26 10.31 1.44 17.18
N TYR A 27 11.13 2.39 16.72
CA TYR A 27 11.83 3.32 17.60
C TYR A 27 10.88 4.15 18.46
N LEU A 28 9.82 4.74 17.85
CA LEU A 28 8.83 5.53 18.57
C LEU A 28 8.03 4.74 19.62
N THR A 29 7.90 3.43 19.43
CA THR A 29 7.16 2.56 20.36
C THR A 29 8.07 1.84 21.36
N SER A 30 9.36 2.23 21.47
CA SER A 30 10.28 1.69 22.45
C SER A 30 10.04 2.26 23.85
N GLU A 31 10.59 1.60 24.88
CA GLU A 31 10.54 2.00 26.29
C GLU A 31 10.99 3.46 26.50
N SER A 32 11.92 3.96 25.70
CA SER A 32 12.47 5.32 25.79
C SER A 32 11.44 6.44 25.64
N PHE A 33 10.27 6.15 25.09
CA PHE A 33 9.20 7.11 24.84
C PHE A 33 8.07 7.07 25.89
N GLY A 34 8.37 6.56 27.09
CA GLY A 34 7.42 6.53 28.21
C GLY A 34 6.65 5.21 28.33
N GLY A 35 7.20 4.14 27.79
CA GLY A 35 6.68 2.79 27.85
C GLY A 35 6.01 2.35 26.53
N GLU A 36 6.28 1.10 26.15
CA GLU A 36 5.84 0.53 24.86
C GLU A 36 4.32 0.60 24.63
N ALA A 37 3.54 0.26 25.67
CA ALA A 37 2.07 0.25 25.56
C ALA A 37 1.50 1.66 25.36
N HIS A 38 2.03 2.66 26.10
CA HIS A 38 1.62 4.05 25.96
C HIS A 38 1.99 4.61 24.59
N ALA A 39 3.24 4.44 24.19
CA ALA A 39 3.75 4.95 22.92
C ALA A 39 3.02 4.32 21.71
N SER A 40 2.78 3.00 21.76
CA SER A 40 2.00 2.28 20.73
C SER A 40 0.56 2.79 20.62
N SER A 41 -0.07 3.08 21.76
CA SER A 41 -1.43 3.64 21.79
C SER A 41 -1.49 5.04 21.17
N VAL A 42 -0.55 5.91 21.53
CA VAL A 42 -0.45 7.28 20.98
C VAL A 42 -0.17 7.25 19.48
N LEU A 43 0.73 6.37 19.02
CA LEU A 43 1.00 6.16 17.61
C LEU A 43 -0.27 5.68 16.87
N GLY A 44 -0.99 4.71 17.44
CA GLY A 44 -2.23 4.20 16.88
C GLY A 44 -3.28 5.30 16.70
N TYR A 45 -3.50 6.15 17.70
CA TYR A 45 -4.39 7.30 17.57
C TYR A 45 -3.94 8.32 16.54
N GLY A 46 -2.62 8.59 16.45
CA GLY A 46 -2.06 9.47 15.44
C GLY A 46 -2.31 8.99 14.01
N ILE A 47 -2.08 7.70 13.76
CA ILE A 47 -2.35 7.07 12.46
C ILE A 47 -3.85 7.04 12.15
N ALA A 48 -4.71 6.76 13.15
CA ALA A 48 -6.16 6.79 12.98
C ALA A 48 -6.65 8.19 12.60
N LEU A 49 -6.15 9.23 13.27
CA LEU A 49 -6.46 10.62 12.93
C LEU A 49 -6.00 10.98 11.52
N ALA A 50 -4.79 10.58 11.13
CA ALA A 50 -4.30 10.75 9.75
C ALA A 50 -5.23 10.07 8.74
N GLY A 51 -5.66 8.83 9.03
CA GLY A 51 -6.62 8.09 8.21
C GLY A 51 -7.95 8.83 8.05
N LEU A 52 -8.47 9.42 9.13
CA LEU A 52 -9.69 10.25 9.07
C LEU A 52 -9.50 11.49 8.20
N VAL A 53 -8.38 12.19 8.34
CA VAL A 53 -8.04 13.36 7.49
C VAL A 53 -7.99 12.96 6.02
N VAL A 54 -7.35 11.84 5.70
CA VAL A 54 -7.29 11.30 4.34
C VAL A 54 -8.69 10.94 3.84
N ALA A 55 -9.50 10.24 4.63
CA ALA A 55 -10.85 9.84 4.24
C ALA A 55 -11.73 11.05 3.87
N VAL A 56 -11.56 12.16 4.58
CA VAL A 56 -12.31 13.39 4.30
C VAL A 56 -11.71 14.15 3.11
N LEU A 57 -10.41 14.34 3.04
CA LEU A 57 -9.79 15.29 2.11
C LEU A 57 -9.36 14.69 0.77
N ALA A 58 -9.05 13.39 0.68
CA ALA A 58 -8.48 12.79 -0.52
C ALA A 58 -9.33 12.98 -1.79
N PRO A 59 -10.68 12.82 -1.76
CA PRO A 59 -11.49 13.03 -2.96
C PRO A 59 -11.46 14.48 -3.45
N VAL A 60 -11.45 15.44 -2.53
CA VAL A 60 -11.41 16.88 -2.87
C VAL A 60 -10.03 17.27 -3.39
N VAL A 61 -8.96 16.70 -2.82
CA VAL A 61 -7.59 16.90 -3.33
C VAL A 61 -7.48 16.37 -4.76
N GLY A 62 -7.98 15.14 -5.02
CA GLY A 62 -8.02 14.55 -6.35
C GLY A 62 -8.81 15.41 -7.35
N GLN A 63 -10.03 15.80 -6.99
CA GLN A 63 -10.88 16.64 -7.81
C GLN A 63 -10.21 17.98 -8.19
N ARG A 64 -9.56 18.64 -7.22
CA ARG A 64 -8.85 19.90 -7.48
C ARG A 64 -7.61 19.74 -8.34
N SER A 65 -6.92 18.62 -8.18
CA SER A 65 -5.77 18.26 -8.99
C SER A 65 -6.17 18.08 -10.47
N ASP A 66 -7.26 17.34 -10.72
CA ASP A 66 -7.81 17.13 -12.06
C ASP A 66 -8.29 18.43 -12.69
N ALA A 67 -9.10 19.19 -11.93
CA ALA A 67 -9.65 20.47 -12.40
C ALA A 67 -8.57 21.49 -12.76
N GLY A 68 -7.49 21.53 -11.96
CA GLY A 68 -6.35 22.43 -12.18
C GLY A 68 -5.41 21.98 -13.30
N GLY A 69 -5.50 20.73 -13.76
CA GLY A 69 -4.53 20.14 -14.69
C GLY A 69 -3.12 20.04 -14.09
N ARG A 70 -2.99 19.87 -12.77
CA ARG A 70 -1.72 20.02 -12.04
C ARG A 70 -1.37 18.77 -11.21
N ARG A 71 -1.63 17.58 -11.75
CA ARG A 71 -1.35 16.30 -11.05
C ARG A 71 0.11 16.17 -10.64
N LYS A 72 1.04 16.48 -11.55
CA LYS A 72 2.47 16.44 -11.28
C LYS A 72 2.86 17.48 -10.22
N THR A 73 2.34 18.69 -10.29
CA THR A 73 2.58 19.75 -9.29
C THR A 73 2.11 19.29 -7.91
N TRP A 74 0.90 18.71 -7.79
CA TRP A 74 0.38 18.20 -6.53
C TRP A 74 1.21 17.02 -6.01
N LEU A 75 1.61 16.10 -6.89
CA LEU A 75 2.53 15.01 -6.55
C LEU A 75 3.84 15.58 -5.98
N GLY A 76 4.45 16.55 -6.66
CA GLY A 76 5.70 17.16 -6.25
C GLY A 76 5.61 17.90 -4.91
N VAL A 77 4.56 18.68 -4.70
CA VAL A 77 4.34 19.40 -3.43
C VAL A 77 4.16 18.41 -2.27
N ASN A 78 3.30 17.39 -2.43
CA ASN A 78 3.11 16.40 -1.37
C ASN A 78 4.38 15.58 -1.13
N THR A 79 5.12 15.20 -2.18
CA THR A 79 6.41 14.50 -2.02
C THR A 79 7.43 15.37 -1.27
N ALA A 80 7.53 16.66 -1.58
CA ALA A 80 8.40 17.57 -0.84
C ALA A 80 7.99 17.68 0.64
N LEU A 81 6.68 17.74 0.93
CA LEU A 81 6.17 17.74 2.29
C LEU A 81 6.50 16.42 3.02
N ILE A 82 6.37 15.26 2.37
CA ILE A 82 6.81 13.97 2.94
C ILE A 82 8.30 14.04 3.28
N CYS A 83 9.14 14.49 2.34
CA CYS A 83 10.58 14.60 2.59
C CYS A 83 10.90 15.51 3.76
N ILE A 84 10.24 16.66 3.88
CA ILE A 84 10.43 17.62 4.97
C ILE A 84 10.04 17.00 6.32
N VAL A 85 8.83 16.45 6.44
CA VAL A 85 8.39 15.87 7.72
C VAL A 85 9.22 14.64 8.09
N THR A 86 9.66 13.85 7.11
CA THR A 86 10.55 12.72 7.33
C THR A 86 11.92 13.17 7.81
N ALA A 87 12.52 14.19 7.20
CA ALA A 87 13.79 14.76 7.64
C ALA A 87 13.69 15.38 9.04
N LEU A 88 12.55 16.01 9.39
CA LEU A 88 12.30 16.56 10.73
C LEU A 88 12.25 15.47 11.81
N CYS A 89 11.98 14.21 11.46
CA CYS A 89 12.11 13.08 12.40
C CYS A 89 13.52 12.92 12.97
N PHE A 90 14.54 13.51 12.33
CA PHE A 90 15.90 13.62 12.89
C PHE A 90 15.94 14.29 14.26
N PHE A 91 15.04 15.19 14.57
CA PHE A 91 14.96 15.91 15.84
C PHE A 91 14.14 15.20 16.92
N VAL A 92 13.68 13.99 16.65
CA VAL A 92 12.94 13.17 17.62
C VAL A 92 13.94 12.36 18.45
N PHE A 93 14.29 12.87 19.64
CA PHE A 93 15.19 12.20 20.56
C PHE A 93 14.45 11.10 21.35
N PRO A 94 15.16 10.06 21.86
CA PRO A 94 14.56 8.96 22.63
C PRO A 94 14.18 9.41 24.04
N SER A 95 13.13 10.20 24.14
CA SER A 95 12.58 10.76 25.38
C SER A 95 11.06 10.91 25.26
N PRO A 96 10.29 10.74 26.34
CA PRO A 96 8.83 10.87 26.34
C PRO A 96 8.31 12.20 25.77
N GLU A 97 9.07 13.28 25.93
CA GLU A 97 8.72 14.62 25.46
C GLU A 97 8.61 14.70 23.93
N PHE A 98 9.36 13.85 23.20
CA PHE A 98 9.38 13.84 21.75
C PHE A 98 8.36 12.88 21.13
N LEU A 99 7.64 12.08 21.92
CA LEU A 99 6.66 11.12 21.41
C LEU A 99 5.61 11.78 20.52
N LEU A 100 4.96 12.84 21.00
CA LEU A 100 3.92 13.54 20.26
C LEU A 100 4.46 14.21 18.98
N LEU A 101 5.69 14.73 19.02
CA LEU A 101 6.35 15.27 17.84
C LEU A 101 6.56 14.17 16.79
N GLY A 102 7.14 13.03 17.20
CA GLY A 102 7.40 11.90 16.31
C GLY A 102 6.13 11.34 15.70
N VAL A 103 5.11 11.10 16.51
CA VAL A 103 3.79 10.62 16.06
C VAL A 103 3.14 11.62 15.12
N GLY A 104 3.18 12.93 15.43
CA GLY A 104 2.65 13.99 14.58
C GLY A 104 3.33 14.04 13.20
N LEU A 105 4.65 13.93 13.17
CA LEU A 105 5.42 13.92 11.92
C LEU A 105 5.09 12.68 11.05
N ILE A 106 5.01 11.48 11.65
CA ILE A 106 4.61 10.26 10.94
C ILE A 106 3.16 10.37 10.45
N ALA A 107 2.24 10.87 11.26
CA ALA A 107 0.85 11.07 10.87
C ALA A 107 0.71 12.03 9.68
N LEU A 108 1.41 13.17 9.72
CA LEU A 108 1.44 14.13 8.59
C LEU A 108 2.08 13.50 7.35
N GLY A 109 3.19 12.75 7.51
CA GLY A 109 3.83 12.03 6.41
C GLY A 109 2.86 11.05 5.74
N ASN A 110 2.05 10.31 6.52
CA ASN A 110 1.01 9.43 5.98
C ASN A 110 -0.06 10.20 5.19
N VAL A 111 -0.53 11.35 5.70
CA VAL A 111 -1.51 12.18 4.99
C VAL A 111 -0.96 12.64 3.64
N PHE A 112 0.25 13.19 3.62
CA PHE A 112 0.88 13.66 2.38
C PHE A 112 1.20 12.51 1.42
N SER A 113 1.59 11.34 1.94
CA SER A 113 1.84 10.13 1.15
C SER A 113 0.57 9.66 0.43
N GLU A 114 -0.58 9.66 1.10
CA GLU A 114 -1.85 9.32 0.47
C GLU A 114 -2.26 10.34 -0.60
N PHE A 115 -2.09 11.65 -0.34
CA PHE A 115 -2.39 12.67 -1.35
C PHE A 115 -1.44 12.62 -2.54
N ALA A 116 -0.16 12.32 -2.33
CA ALA A 116 0.79 12.02 -3.40
C ALA A 116 0.34 10.80 -4.20
N GLY A 117 -0.02 9.70 -3.51
CA GLY A 117 -0.51 8.47 -4.11
C GLY A 117 -1.75 8.63 -4.98
N VAL A 118 -2.72 9.48 -4.57
CA VAL A 118 -3.89 9.83 -5.40
C VAL A 118 -3.45 10.38 -6.76
N ASN A 119 -2.54 11.35 -6.77
CA ASN A 119 -2.05 11.98 -8.00
C ASN A 119 -1.14 11.05 -8.81
N TYR A 120 -0.25 10.32 -8.14
CA TYR A 120 0.62 9.32 -8.74
C TYR A 120 -0.16 8.23 -9.49
N ASN A 121 -1.17 7.67 -8.83
CA ASN A 121 -2.01 6.64 -9.43
C ASN A 121 -2.84 7.18 -10.60
N ALA A 122 -3.33 8.43 -10.52
CA ALA A 122 -4.05 9.06 -11.61
C ALA A 122 -3.18 9.29 -12.86
N MET A 123 -1.86 9.44 -12.70
CA MET A 123 -0.93 9.57 -13.83
C MET A 123 -0.77 8.26 -14.62
N LEU A 124 -1.19 7.12 -14.09
CA LEU A 124 -1.11 5.82 -14.77
C LEU A 124 -1.81 5.84 -16.13
N SER A 125 -2.97 6.51 -16.24
CA SER A 125 -3.71 6.68 -17.51
C SER A 125 -2.98 7.56 -18.53
N GLN A 126 -2.10 8.46 -18.09
CA GLN A 126 -1.34 9.36 -18.97
C GLN A 126 -0.14 8.68 -19.62
N ILE A 127 0.45 7.67 -18.96
CA ILE A 127 1.69 7.01 -19.37
C ILE A 127 1.46 5.62 -19.95
N SER A 128 0.21 5.17 -19.98
CA SER A 128 -0.19 3.85 -20.48
C SER A 128 -1.39 3.94 -21.40
N THR A 129 -1.63 2.87 -22.13
CA THR A 129 -2.83 2.70 -22.95
C THR A 129 -3.75 1.66 -22.29
N PRO A 130 -5.04 1.56 -22.64
CA PRO A 130 -5.92 0.51 -22.14
C PRO A 130 -5.36 -0.91 -22.31
N ALA A 131 -4.52 -1.13 -23.34
CA ALA A 131 -3.86 -2.41 -23.61
C ALA A 131 -2.60 -2.66 -22.79
N THR A 132 -2.02 -1.64 -22.14
CA THR A 132 -0.73 -1.73 -21.43
C THR A 132 -0.79 -1.32 -19.97
N ILE A 133 -1.94 -0.85 -19.52
CA ILE A 133 -2.11 -0.27 -18.19
C ILE A 133 -1.84 -1.30 -17.07
N GLY A 134 -2.16 -2.57 -17.29
CA GLY A 134 -1.89 -3.65 -16.36
C GLY A 134 -0.40 -3.86 -16.12
N ARG A 135 0.39 -4.03 -17.19
CA ARG A 135 1.84 -4.22 -17.07
C ARG A 135 2.56 -2.99 -16.51
N VAL A 136 2.10 -1.77 -16.85
CA VAL A 136 2.67 -0.54 -16.26
C VAL A 136 2.36 -0.46 -14.76
N SER A 137 1.12 -0.78 -14.36
CA SER A 137 0.74 -0.86 -12.95
C SER A 137 1.54 -1.91 -12.19
N GLY A 138 1.67 -3.13 -12.75
CA GLY A 138 2.45 -4.21 -12.15
C GLY A 138 3.93 -3.87 -12.01
N PHE A 139 4.51 -3.23 -13.03
CA PHE A 139 5.88 -2.75 -12.98
C PHE A 139 6.09 -1.71 -11.86
N GLY A 140 5.18 -0.73 -11.69
CA GLY A 140 5.25 0.24 -10.61
C GLY A 140 5.23 -0.43 -9.23
N TRP A 141 4.28 -1.35 -9.00
CA TRP A 141 4.21 -2.11 -7.75
C TRP A 141 5.49 -2.94 -7.51
N GLY A 142 6.00 -3.62 -8.55
CA GLY A 142 7.26 -4.36 -8.48
C GLY A 142 8.44 -3.47 -8.08
N MET A 143 8.54 -2.27 -8.68
CA MET A 143 9.55 -1.27 -8.34
C MET A 143 9.41 -0.80 -6.87
N GLY A 144 8.19 -0.63 -6.36
CA GLY A 144 7.95 -0.29 -4.96
C GLY A 144 8.46 -1.38 -4.02
N TYR A 145 8.13 -2.65 -4.26
CA TYR A 145 8.63 -3.75 -3.44
C TYR A 145 10.16 -3.84 -3.43
N VAL A 146 10.78 -3.82 -4.60
CA VAL A 146 12.27 -3.90 -4.70
C VAL A 146 12.93 -2.66 -4.10
N GLY A 147 12.35 -1.48 -4.30
CA GLY A 147 12.82 -0.23 -3.69
C GLY A 147 12.79 -0.26 -2.16
N GLY A 148 11.74 -0.84 -1.58
CA GLY A 148 11.62 -1.04 -0.14
C GLY A 148 12.68 -1.98 0.42
N ILE A 149 12.91 -3.11 -0.25
CA ILE A 149 13.97 -4.06 0.13
C ILE A 149 15.35 -3.38 0.05
N ALA A 150 15.63 -2.67 -1.05
CA ALA A 150 16.90 -1.98 -1.23
C ALA A 150 17.12 -0.92 -0.14
N ALA A 151 16.11 -0.10 0.16
CA ALA A 151 16.20 0.90 1.21
C ALA A 151 16.43 0.27 2.58
N LEU A 152 15.68 -0.79 2.95
CA LEU A 152 15.86 -1.50 4.22
C LEU A 152 17.25 -2.16 4.32
N ALA A 153 17.73 -2.79 3.25
CA ALA A 153 19.05 -3.41 3.23
C ALA A 153 20.16 -2.37 3.45
N LEU A 154 20.08 -1.21 2.79
CA LEU A 154 21.04 -0.13 2.97
C LEU A 154 20.97 0.47 4.38
N VAL A 155 19.79 0.62 4.93
CA VAL A 155 19.59 1.09 6.31
C VAL A 155 20.19 0.09 7.31
N LEU A 156 19.95 -1.19 7.11
CA LEU A 156 20.47 -2.25 7.99
C LEU A 156 22.00 -2.27 7.98
N VAL A 157 22.62 -2.27 6.80
CA VAL A 157 24.08 -2.34 6.65
C VAL A 157 24.75 -1.02 7.00
N GLY A 158 24.10 0.11 6.70
CA GLY A 158 24.71 1.43 6.86
C GLY A 158 24.54 2.06 8.24
N PHE A 159 23.45 1.75 8.94
CA PHE A 159 23.08 2.50 10.16
C PHE A 159 22.72 1.61 11.35
N ILE A 160 22.20 0.41 11.16
CA ILE A 160 21.64 -0.40 12.26
C ILE A 160 22.63 -1.44 12.75
N ASN A 161 23.24 -2.24 11.87
CA ASN A 161 24.15 -3.32 12.26
C ASN A 161 25.53 -2.87 12.75
N PRO A 162 26.19 -1.84 12.16
CA PRO A 162 27.50 -1.44 12.60
C PRO A 162 27.46 -0.67 13.92
N ASP A 163 28.45 -0.90 14.81
CA ASP A 163 28.64 -0.07 16.01
C ASP A 163 28.88 1.39 15.64
N VAL A 164 29.61 1.63 14.55
CA VAL A 164 29.80 2.93 13.92
C VAL A 164 29.35 2.80 12.46
N GLY A 165 28.20 3.36 12.17
CA GLY A 165 27.58 3.35 10.83
C GLY A 165 28.21 4.37 9.87
N TRP A 166 27.60 4.50 8.71
CA TRP A 166 28.02 5.49 7.72
C TRP A 166 28.03 6.91 8.33
N PHE A 167 28.96 7.73 7.87
CA PHE A 167 29.16 9.10 8.37
C PHE A 167 29.56 9.19 9.85
N GLY A 168 30.04 8.10 10.47
CA GLY A 168 30.41 8.09 11.87
C GLY A 168 29.22 8.06 12.85
N VAL A 169 28.05 7.65 12.38
CA VAL A 169 26.82 7.61 13.19
C VAL A 169 26.85 6.42 14.15
N THR A 170 26.58 6.69 15.43
CA THR A 170 26.50 5.69 16.50
C THR A 170 25.06 5.53 17.00
N SER A 171 24.80 4.55 17.84
CA SER A 171 23.50 4.37 18.51
C SER A 171 23.24 5.36 19.65
N GLU A 172 24.19 6.20 19.99
CA GLU A 172 24.06 7.16 21.09
C GLU A 172 22.89 8.13 20.84
N ASN A 173 22.02 8.30 21.83
CA ASN A 173 20.80 9.10 21.73
C ASN A 173 19.92 8.77 20.51
N GLY A 174 19.94 7.53 20.03
CA GLY A 174 19.19 7.08 18.87
C GLY A 174 19.64 7.72 17.55
N LEU A 175 20.89 8.22 17.47
CA LEU A 175 21.40 8.97 16.32
C LEU A 175 21.36 8.15 15.04
N ASN A 176 21.64 6.85 15.12
CA ASN A 176 21.56 5.92 13.99
C ASN A 176 20.15 5.91 13.38
N ILE A 177 19.09 5.77 14.18
CA ILE A 177 17.70 5.73 13.68
C ILE A 177 17.25 7.13 13.20
N ARG A 178 17.68 8.17 13.90
CA ARG A 178 17.41 9.55 13.50
C ARG A 178 18.09 9.90 12.16
N ALA A 179 19.30 9.42 11.91
CA ALA A 179 19.98 9.55 10.62
C ALA A 179 19.29 8.77 9.50
N VAL A 180 18.68 7.62 9.81
CA VAL A 180 17.85 6.85 8.87
C VAL A 180 16.67 7.68 8.35
N ALA A 181 16.07 8.54 9.17
CA ALA A 181 15.00 9.44 8.70
C ALA A 181 15.50 10.41 7.62
N VAL A 182 16.71 10.97 7.79
CA VAL A 182 17.34 11.82 6.76
C VAL A 182 17.64 11.01 5.49
N PHE A 183 18.18 9.79 5.64
CA PHE A 183 18.40 8.89 4.52
C PHE A 183 17.11 8.60 3.75
N ALA A 184 16.01 8.27 4.42
CA ALA A 184 14.72 7.99 3.79
C ALA A 184 14.16 9.23 3.06
N ALA A 185 14.32 10.42 3.62
CA ALA A 185 13.92 11.67 2.98
C ALA A 185 14.72 11.96 1.70
N VAL A 186 16.04 11.79 1.75
CA VAL A 186 16.93 11.97 0.58
C VAL A 186 16.64 10.91 -0.48
N TRP A 187 16.45 9.66 -0.07
CA TRP A 187 16.09 8.55 -0.97
C TRP A 187 14.82 8.87 -1.75
N LEU A 188 13.74 9.24 -1.06
CA LEU A 188 12.49 9.62 -1.70
C LEU A 188 12.68 10.83 -2.62
N ALA A 189 13.39 11.88 -2.17
CA ALA A 189 13.62 13.08 -2.97
C ALA A 189 14.33 12.75 -4.29
N VAL A 190 15.43 11.96 -4.24
CA VAL A 190 16.22 11.59 -5.42
C VAL A 190 15.40 10.77 -6.42
N PHE A 191 14.69 9.74 -5.95
CA PHE A 191 13.92 8.87 -6.84
C PHE A 191 12.59 9.46 -7.30
N ALA A 192 12.11 10.53 -6.66
CA ALA A 192 10.97 11.30 -7.14
C ALA A 192 11.32 12.34 -8.23
N LEU A 193 12.59 12.75 -8.38
CA LEU A 193 12.97 13.72 -9.40
C LEU A 193 12.61 13.31 -10.84
N PRO A 194 12.85 12.06 -11.27
CA PRO A 194 12.59 11.68 -12.65
C PRO A 194 11.14 11.90 -13.10
N VAL A 195 10.16 11.64 -12.24
CA VAL A 195 8.75 11.84 -12.60
C VAL A 195 8.41 13.33 -12.80
N MET A 196 9.07 14.21 -12.05
CA MET A 196 8.85 15.66 -12.16
C MET A 196 9.28 16.22 -13.52
N PHE A 197 10.30 15.62 -14.14
CA PHE A 197 10.83 16.10 -15.43
C PHE A 197 10.26 15.33 -16.62
N ALA A 198 10.02 14.03 -16.48
CA ALA A 198 9.71 13.15 -17.62
C ALA A 198 8.21 13.01 -17.92
N VAL A 199 7.32 13.28 -16.96
CA VAL A 199 5.87 13.16 -17.15
C VAL A 199 5.25 14.56 -17.32
N PRO A 200 4.49 14.81 -18.42
CA PRO A 200 3.84 16.09 -18.64
C PRO A 200 2.65 16.31 -17.70
N GLU A 201 2.24 17.57 -17.50
CA GLU A 201 0.96 17.88 -16.87
C GLU A 201 -0.20 17.58 -17.82
N VAL A 202 -1.38 17.36 -17.26
CA VAL A 202 -2.63 17.24 -18.02
C VAL A 202 -3.19 18.62 -18.36
N PRO A 203 -3.97 18.75 -19.46
CA PRO A 203 -4.66 19.99 -19.76
C PRO A 203 -5.62 20.40 -18.64
N ARG A 204 -5.65 21.71 -18.34
CA ARG A 204 -6.58 22.27 -17.36
C ARG A 204 -8.02 22.09 -17.85
N GLN A 205 -8.91 21.68 -16.95
CA GLN A 205 -10.34 21.63 -17.23
C GLN A 205 -10.99 22.97 -16.85
N GLU A 206 -11.64 23.64 -17.78
CA GLU A 206 -12.30 24.94 -17.55
C GLU A 206 -13.48 24.87 -16.55
N ARG A 207 -14.09 23.68 -16.39
CA ARG A 207 -15.33 23.47 -15.63
C ARG A 207 -15.24 23.66 -14.12
N ALA A 208 -14.05 23.69 -13.51
CA ALA A 208 -13.89 23.69 -12.04
C ALA A 208 -13.06 24.86 -11.52
N ALA A 209 -12.71 25.84 -12.35
CA ALA A 209 -11.99 27.03 -11.92
C ALA A 209 -12.90 27.90 -11.02
N GLY A 210 -12.50 28.10 -9.75
CA GLY A 210 -13.17 29.04 -8.84
C GLY A 210 -14.14 28.40 -7.83
N ILE A 211 -14.29 27.08 -7.79
CA ILE A 211 -15.17 26.45 -6.79
C ILE A 211 -14.49 26.47 -5.41
N GLY A 212 -15.19 27.02 -4.41
CA GLY A 212 -14.73 27.02 -3.01
C GLY A 212 -14.59 25.61 -2.44
N PHE A 213 -13.78 25.46 -1.37
CA PHE A 213 -13.47 24.16 -0.76
C PHE A 213 -14.74 23.40 -0.32
N ILE A 214 -15.67 24.08 0.38
CA ILE A 214 -16.92 23.47 0.85
C ILE A 214 -17.83 23.11 -0.33
N ALA A 215 -17.91 23.99 -1.35
CA ALA A 215 -18.69 23.73 -2.55
C ALA A 215 -18.17 22.53 -3.37
N SER A 216 -16.90 22.16 -3.22
CA SER A 216 -16.30 20.96 -3.82
C SER A 216 -16.97 19.69 -3.31
N TYR A 217 -17.37 19.60 -2.03
CA TYR A 217 -18.13 18.45 -1.51
C TYR A 217 -19.52 18.33 -2.14
N GLY A 218 -20.22 19.44 -2.33
CA GLY A 218 -21.51 19.43 -3.03
C GLY A 218 -21.39 18.94 -4.48
N LEU A 219 -20.30 19.30 -5.16
CA LEU A 219 -20.00 18.80 -6.49
C LEU A 219 -19.62 17.31 -6.46
N LEU A 220 -18.79 16.90 -5.50
CA LEU A 220 -18.39 15.50 -5.30
C LEU A 220 -19.61 14.60 -5.10
N PHE A 221 -20.53 14.95 -4.19
CA PHE A 221 -21.76 14.19 -3.96
C PHE A 221 -22.63 14.10 -5.22
N ARG A 222 -22.76 15.19 -5.99
CA ARG A 222 -23.48 15.17 -7.27
C ARG A 222 -22.82 14.25 -8.27
N ARG A 223 -21.46 14.24 -8.34
CA ARG A 223 -20.71 13.34 -9.22
C ARG A 223 -20.84 11.88 -8.80
N ILE A 224 -20.69 11.56 -7.50
CA ILE A 224 -20.92 10.20 -7.00
C ILE A 224 -22.31 9.71 -7.40
N LYS A 225 -23.34 10.56 -7.22
CA LYS A 225 -24.72 10.22 -7.63
C LYS A 225 -24.84 10.05 -9.15
N ALA A 226 -24.13 10.84 -9.94
CA ALA A 226 -24.09 10.70 -11.39
C ALA A 226 -23.39 9.40 -11.80
N ILE A 227 -22.21 9.09 -11.24
CA ILE A 227 -21.47 7.84 -11.47
C ILE A 227 -22.33 6.64 -11.07
N PHE A 228 -23.04 6.69 -9.94
CA PHE A 228 -23.95 5.62 -9.54
C PHE A 228 -25.07 5.36 -10.55
N LYS A 229 -25.55 6.40 -11.24
CA LYS A 229 -26.59 6.27 -12.26
C LYS A 229 -26.04 5.81 -13.62
N THR A 230 -24.86 6.30 -14.02
CA THR A 230 -24.29 6.04 -15.35
C THR A 230 -23.38 4.80 -15.36
N SER A 231 -22.64 4.58 -14.27
CA SER A 231 -21.66 3.51 -14.12
C SER A 231 -21.71 2.89 -12.72
N PRO A 232 -22.82 2.22 -12.32
CA PRO A 232 -22.95 1.68 -10.97
C PRO A 232 -21.83 0.69 -10.63
N HIS A 233 -21.28 0.00 -11.63
CA HIS A 233 -20.15 -0.92 -11.46
C HIS A 233 -18.88 -0.25 -10.92
N THR A 234 -18.67 1.05 -11.17
CA THR A 234 -17.54 1.81 -10.60
C THR A 234 -17.68 1.95 -9.09
N ILE A 235 -18.88 2.30 -8.61
CA ILE A 235 -19.14 2.41 -7.17
C ILE A 235 -19.05 1.04 -6.49
N TRP A 236 -19.63 0.01 -7.11
CA TRP A 236 -19.51 -1.36 -6.60
C TRP A 236 -18.06 -1.84 -6.55
N PHE A 237 -17.24 -1.48 -7.54
CA PHE A 237 -15.82 -1.78 -7.52
C PHE A 237 -15.09 -1.05 -6.39
N LEU A 238 -15.37 0.24 -6.15
CA LEU A 238 -14.79 0.98 -5.04
C LEU A 238 -15.09 0.31 -3.69
N LEU A 239 -16.33 -0.14 -3.47
CA LEU A 239 -16.72 -0.84 -2.24
C LEU A 239 -16.06 -2.22 -2.14
N ALA A 240 -16.13 -3.03 -3.18
CA ALA A 240 -15.51 -4.35 -3.21
C ALA A 240 -14.00 -4.26 -3.00
N SER A 241 -13.34 -3.30 -3.68
CA SER A 241 -11.91 -3.09 -3.55
C SER A 241 -11.50 -2.60 -2.16
N ALA A 242 -12.32 -1.80 -1.50
CA ALA A 242 -12.04 -1.38 -0.13
C ALA A 242 -11.95 -2.60 0.80
N VAL A 243 -12.89 -3.56 0.66
CA VAL A 243 -12.93 -4.76 1.50
C VAL A 243 -11.74 -5.68 1.22
N PHE A 244 -11.51 -6.08 -0.05
CA PHE A 244 -10.42 -7.03 -0.29
C PHE A 244 -9.02 -6.40 -0.06
N ARG A 245 -8.85 -5.10 -0.28
CA ARG A 245 -7.58 -4.41 0.00
C ARG A 245 -7.25 -4.36 1.49
N ASP A 246 -8.25 -4.25 2.35
CA ASP A 246 -8.08 -4.37 3.79
C ASP A 246 -7.57 -5.77 4.17
N GLY A 247 -8.17 -6.81 3.57
CA GLY A 247 -7.67 -8.19 3.69
C GLY A 247 -6.23 -8.37 3.17
N LEU A 248 -5.88 -7.76 2.01
CA LEU A 248 -4.51 -7.80 1.48
C LEU A 248 -3.50 -7.12 2.42
N ALA A 249 -3.86 -5.99 3.01
CA ALA A 249 -3.02 -5.31 3.99
C ALA A 249 -2.83 -6.16 5.25
N ALA A 250 -3.89 -6.84 5.70
CA ALA A 250 -3.85 -7.71 6.87
C ALA A 250 -2.94 -8.94 6.68
N VAL A 251 -2.84 -9.50 5.47
CA VAL A 251 -1.90 -10.60 5.18
C VAL A 251 -0.47 -10.20 5.51
N PHE A 252 -0.03 -9.00 5.13
CA PHE A 252 1.30 -8.51 5.47
C PHE A 252 1.43 -8.14 6.95
N THR A 253 0.42 -7.45 7.49
CA THR A 253 0.46 -6.97 8.89
C THR A 253 0.48 -8.11 9.88
N PHE A 254 -0.36 -9.12 9.68
CA PHE A 254 -0.52 -10.22 10.64
C PHE A 254 0.26 -11.48 10.25
N GLY A 255 0.85 -11.55 9.05
CA GLY A 255 1.66 -12.69 8.63
C GLY A 255 2.81 -13.00 9.60
N GLY A 256 3.57 -11.96 10.01
CA GLY A 256 4.63 -12.10 10.99
C GLY A 256 4.12 -12.49 12.40
N VAL A 257 2.96 -11.97 12.79
CA VAL A 257 2.31 -12.29 14.08
C VAL A 257 1.91 -13.77 14.10
N ILE A 258 1.34 -14.29 13.02
CA ILE A 258 0.99 -15.71 12.89
C ILE A 258 2.26 -16.58 12.87
N ALA A 259 3.29 -16.18 12.12
CA ALA A 259 4.55 -16.90 12.04
C ALA A 259 5.21 -17.08 13.42
N SER A 260 5.31 -15.99 14.20
CA SER A 260 5.92 -16.05 15.53
C SER A 260 5.02 -16.73 16.57
N GLY A 261 3.75 -16.35 16.63
CA GLY A 261 2.88 -16.81 17.74
C GLY A 261 2.21 -18.16 17.49
N THR A 262 2.07 -18.61 16.23
CA THR A 262 1.48 -19.93 15.89
C THR A 262 2.55 -20.93 15.52
N PHE A 263 3.55 -20.56 14.73
CA PHE A 263 4.60 -21.47 14.26
C PHE A 263 5.89 -21.36 15.08
N GLY A 264 5.95 -20.46 16.05
CA GLY A 264 7.09 -20.33 16.98
C GLY A 264 8.36 -19.75 16.35
N TRP A 265 8.22 -19.05 15.21
CA TRP A 265 9.37 -18.50 14.50
C TRP A 265 10.06 -17.38 15.28
N LEU A 266 11.38 -17.40 15.24
CA LEU A 266 12.20 -16.32 15.77
C LEU A 266 12.03 -15.06 14.92
N LEU A 267 12.26 -13.91 15.51
CA LEU A 267 12.18 -12.62 14.80
C LEU A 267 13.06 -12.58 13.53
N SER A 268 14.24 -13.20 13.59
CA SER A 268 15.15 -13.33 12.45
C SER A 268 14.55 -14.13 11.30
N GLU A 269 13.82 -15.21 11.59
CA GLU A 269 13.15 -16.03 10.57
C GLU A 269 11.99 -15.28 9.92
N VAL A 270 11.21 -14.55 10.74
CA VAL A 270 10.15 -13.65 10.25
C VAL A 270 10.71 -12.57 9.31
N ILE A 271 11.85 -11.97 9.65
CA ILE A 271 12.51 -10.95 8.81
C ILE A 271 12.98 -11.58 7.49
N ILE A 272 13.61 -12.75 7.54
CA ILE A 272 14.06 -13.47 6.34
C ILE A 272 12.87 -13.78 5.45
N PHE A 273 11.79 -14.31 6.03
CA PHE A 273 10.54 -14.59 5.31
C PHE A 273 9.95 -13.32 4.67
N ALA A 274 9.94 -12.20 5.39
CA ALA A 274 9.44 -10.93 4.87
C ALA A 274 10.24 -10.45 3.65
N ILE A 275 11.57 -10.63 3.64
CA ILE A 275 12.42 -10.31 2.49
C ILE A 275 12.04 -11.17 1.28
N PHE A 276 11.98 -12.50 1.45
CA PHE A 276 11.58 -13.41 0.38
C PHE A 276 10.15 -13.14 -0.08
N GLY A 277 9.24 -12.88 0.85
CA GLY A 277 7.85 -12.56 0.56
C GLY A 277 7.70 -11.31 -0.30
N ASN A 278 8.47 -10.26 -0.01
CA ASN A 278 8.47 -9.04 -0.83
C ASN A 278 9.06 -9.27 -2.24
N VAL A 279 10.11 -10.10 -2.36
CA VAL A 279 10.65 -10.49 -3.69
C VAL A 279 9.60 -11.23 -4.50
N VAL A 280 8.93 -12.21 -3.87
CA VAL A 280 7.88 -13.01 -4.53
C VAL A 280 6.68 -12.14 -4.89
N ALA A 281 6.28 -11.20 -4.02
CA ALA A 281 5.22 -10.24 -4.30
C ALA A 281 5.57 -9.32 -5.48
N ALA A 282 6.82 -8.88 -5.60
CA ALA A 282 7.31 -8.09 -6.74
C ALA A 282 7.19 -8.87 -8.06
N VAL A 283 7.65 -10.12 -8.06
CA VAL A 283 7.53 -11.02 -9.22
C VAL A 283 6.06 -11.24 -9.58
N GLY A 284 5.23 -11.53 -8.57
CA GLY A 284 3.79 -11.68 -8.72
C GLY A 284 3.13 -10.45 -9.34
N ALA A 285 3.45 -9.24 -8.85
CA ALA A 285 2.90 -7.99 -9.36
C ALA A 285 3.25 -7.76 -10.85
N ILE A 286 4.49 -8.05 -11.23
CA ILE A 286 4.94 -7.91 -12.63
C ILE A 286 4.22 -8.92 -13.53
N ILE A 287 4.20 -10.21 -13.15
CA ILE A 287 3.50 -11.25 -13.90
C ILE A 287 2.00 -10.93 -13.98
N GLY A 288 1.39 -10.53 -12.85
CA GLY A 288 -0.01 -10.13 -12.78
C GLY A 288 -0.34 -8.97 -13.70
N GLY A 289 0.57 -8.00 -13.86
CA GLY A 289 0.42 -6.90 -14.80
C GLY A 289 0.36 -7.36 -16.27
N PHE A 290 1.20 -8.31 -16.68
CA PHE A 290 1.14 -8.90 -18.01
C PHE A 290 -0.13 -9.74 -18.24
N LEU A 291 -0.55 -10.47 -17.20
CA LEU A 291 -1.81 -11.23 -17.25
C LEU A 291 -3.02 -10.30 -17.33
N ASP A 292 -3.01 -9.19 -16.62
CA ASP A 292 -4.07 -8.16 -16.66
C ASP A 292 -4.30 -7.66 -18.09
N ASP A 293 -3.25 -7.33 -18.82
CA ASP A 293 -3.36 -6.87 -20.20
C ASP A 293 -3.93 -7.95 -21.14
N ARG A 294 -3.77 -9.24 -20.80
CA ARG A 294 -4.25 -10.37 -21.62
C ARG A 294 -5.67 -10.80 -21.27
N VAL A 295 -5.91 -11.05 -19.97
CA VAL A 295 -7.18 -11.65 -19.48
C VAL A 295 -8.11 -10.63 -18.83
N GLY A 296 -7.61 -9.42 -18.58
CA GLY A 296 -8.33 -8.32 -17.91
C GLY A 296 -8.17 -8.31 -16.39
N PRO A 297 -8.32 -7.11 -15.77
CA PRO A 297 -8.01 -6.89 -14.36
C PRO A 297 -8.89 -7.69 -13.42
N LYS A 298 -10.20 -7.81 -13.71
CA LYS A 298 -11.13 -8.56 -12.86
C LYS A 298 -10.69 -10.00 -12.69
N ASN A 299 -10.31 -10.66 -13.79
CA ASN A 299 -9.91 -12.08 -13.76
C ASN A 299 -8.63 -12.26 -12.97
N VAL A 300 -7.67 -11.33 -13.06
CA VAL A 300 -6.44 -11.35 -12.28
C VAL A 300 -6.76 -11.17 -10.79
N ILE A 301 -7.62 -10.22 -10.41
CA ILE A 301 -8.02 -10.02 -9.01
C ILE A 301 -8.73 -11.26 -8.48
N VAL A 302 -9.72 -11.82 -9.21
CA VAL A 302 -10.45 -13.02 -8.80
C VAL A 302 -9.49 -14.20 -8.60
N PHE A 303 -8.61 -14.45 -9.57
CA PHE A 303 -7.61 -15.53 -9.49
C PHE A 303 -6.69 -15.34 -8.27
N SER A 304 -6.23 -14.11 -8.05
CA SER A 304 -5.38 -13.81 -6.90
C SER A 304 -6.11 -13.97 -5.57
N LEU A 305 -7.35 -13.51 -5.45
CA LEU A 305 -8.14 -13.69 -4.23
C LEU A 305 -8.44 -15.16 -3.95
N VAL A 306 -8.72 -15.95 -4.98
CA VAL A 306 -8.88 -17.42 -4.84
C VAL A 306 -7.57 -18.06 -4.39
N GLY A 307 -6.44 -17.69 -4.98
CA GLY A 307 -5.12 -18.17 -4.57
C GLY A 307 -4.80 -17.84 -3.11
N LEU A 308 -5.14 -16.60 -2.67
CA LEU A 308 -5.01 -16.18 -1.27
C LEU A 308 -5.89 -17.02 -0.32
N LEU A 309 -7.15 -17.22 -0.70
CA LEU A 309 -8.09 -18.04 0.09
C LEU A 309 -7.63 -19.49 0.22
N VAL A 310 -7.14 -20.08 -0.87
CA VAL A 310 -6.62 -21.46 -0.87
C VAL A 310 -5.35 -21.54 -0.02
N SER A 311 -4.37 -20.67 -0.26
CA SER A 311 -3.09 -20.69 0.47
C SER A 311 -3.28 -20.43 1.96
N GLY A 312 -4.07 -19.42 2.32
CA GLY A 312 -4.39 -19.11 3.71
C GLY A 312 -5.25 -20.19 4.36
N GLY A 313 -6.17 -20.80 3.60
CA GLY A 313 -6.98 -21.93 4.06
C GLY A 313 -6.13 -23.15 4.41
N VAL A 314 -5.13 -23.46 3.59
CA VAL A 314 -4.17 -24.56 3.89
C VAL A 314 -3.40 -24.25 5.18
N ILE A 315 -2.88 -23.03 5.36
CA ILE A 315 -2.19 -22.65 6.61
C ILE A 315 -3.13 -22.79 7.82
N ALA A 316 -4.39 -22.35 7.67
CA ALA A 316 -5.36 -22.43 8.77
C ALA A 316 -5.71 -23.86 9.17
N VAL A 317 -5.79 -24.79 8.20
CA VAL A 317 -6.19 -26.17 8.41
C VAL A 317 -5.03 -27.03 8.91
N LEU A 318 -3.86 -26.94 8.24
CA LEU A 318 -2.70 -27.76 8.61
C LEU A 318 -2.07 -27.27 9.93
N GLY A 319 -2.04 -25.97 10.17
CA GLY A 319 -1.49 -25.41 11.40
C GLY A 319 0.02 -25.64 11.55
N PRO A 320 0.54 -25.57 12.80
CA PRO A 320 1.96 -25.71 13.09
C PRO A 320 2.42 -27.17 13.22
N ASP A 321 1.50 -28.13 13.26
CA ASP A 321 1.81 -29.53 13.48
C ASP A 321 2.36 -30.20 12.20
N ASP A 322 3.17 -31.24 12.39
CA ASP A 322 3.64 -32.05 11.26
C ASP A 322 2.51 -32.91 10.71
N VAL A 323 2.32 -32.87 9.41
CA VAL A 323 1.22 -33.57 8.71
C VAL A 323 1.79 -34.44 7.60
N ASP A 324 1.26 -35.67 7.48
CA ASP A 324 1.52 -36.51 6.31
C ASP A 324 0.56 -36.12 5.16
N LEU A 325 1.10 -35.46 4.14
CA LEU A 325 0.34 -35.01 2.98
C LEU A 325 0.90 -35.71 1.72
N LEU A 326 0.07 -36.48 1.04
CA LEU A 326 0.45 -37.18 -0.21
C LEU A 326 1.67 -38.11 -0.04
N GLY A 327 1.86 -38.71 1.15
CA GLY A 327 2.98 -39.58 1.44
C GLY A 327 4.30 -38.89 1.73
N MET A 328 4.26 -37.57 1.93
CA MET A 328 5.39 -36.76 2.37
C MET A 328 5.08 -36.12 3.72
N GLN A 329 6.04 -36.19 4.64
CA GLN A 329 5.94 -35.47 5.92
C GLN A 329 6.22 -33.99 5.69
N TRP A 330 5.22 -33.17 5.95
CA TRP A 330 5.30 -31.72 5.92
C TRP A 330 5.37 -31.18 7.34
N SER A 331 6.47 -30.52 7.67
CA SER A 331 6.53 -29.80 8.93
C SER A 331 5.65 -28.53 8.86
N GLY A 332 5.18 -28.07 10.01
CA GLY A 332 4.45 -26.81 10.12
C GLY A 332 5.22 -25.64 9.49
N ASP A 333 6.53 -25.57 9.73
CA ASP A 333 7.42 -24.56 9.13
C ASP A 333 7.44 -24.62 7.61
N THR A 334 7.58 -25.80 7.02
CA THR A 334 7.55 -25.98 5.56
C THR A 334 6.21 -25.54 5.01
N THR A 335 5.11 -25.89 5.67
CA THR A 335 3.77 -25.46 5.31
C THR A 335 3.67 -23.93 5.28
N PHE A 336 4.13 -23.26 6.33
CA PHE A 336 4.08 -21.80 6.38
C PHE A 336 5.01 -21.14 5.35
N TRP A 337 6.22 -21.68 5.13
CA TRP A 337 7.12 -21.19 4.08
C TRP A 337 6.47 -21.26 2.70
N VAL A 338 5.96 -22.40 2.30
CA VAL A 338 5.41 -22.61 0.96
C VAL A 338 4.13 -21.79 0.75
N PHE A 339 3.15 -21.96 1.62
CA PHE A 339 1.84 -21.32 1.46
C PHE A 339 1.86 -19.84 1.84
N GLY A 340 2.74 -19.42 2.75
CA GLY A 340 2.99 -18.02 3.05
C GLY A 340 3.63 -17.26 1.89
N LEU A 341 4.61 -17.88 1.19
CA LEU A 341 5.17 -17.28 -0.04
C LEU A 341 4.13 -17.26 -1.17
N LEU A 342 3.24 -18.25 -1.27
CA LEU A 342 2.11 -18.20 -2.21
C LEU A 342 1.13 -17.08 -1.87
N LEU A 343 0.86 -16.81 -0.59
CA LEU A 343 0.10 -15.61 -0.20
C LEU A 343 0.77 -14.34 -0.74
N CYS A 344 2.07 -14.18 -0.51
CA CYS A 344 2.83 -13.03 -1.01
C CYS A 344 2.76 -12.94 -2.55
N LEU A 345 2.86 -14.07 -3.26
CA LEU A 345 2.76 -14.13 -4.72
C LEU A 345 1.45 -13.55 -5.24
N PHE A 346 0.32 -13.82 -4.58
CA PHE A 346 -0.99 -13.40 -5.01
C PHE A 346 -1.38 -11.99 -4.56
N VAL A 347 -0.76 -11.43 -3.52
CA VAL A 347 -1.05 -10.06 -3.08
C VAL A 347 -0.62 -9.04 -4.13
N GLY A 348 0.57 -9.18 -4.72
CA GLY A 348 1.09 -8.26 -5.72
C GLY A 348 0.16 -8.07 -6.93
N PRO A 349 -0.25 -9.14 -7.62
CA PRO A 349 -1.20 -9.08 -8.74
C PRO A 349 -2.55 -8.46 -8.35
N ALA A 350 -3.10 -8.80 -7.18
CA ALA A 350 -4.37 -8.26 -6.73
C ALA A 350 -4.32 -6.73 -6.57
N GLN A 351 -3.23 -6.22 -5.98
CA GLN A 351 -3.03 -4.78 -5.81
C GLN A 351 -2.80 -4.07 -7.15
N SER A 352 -1.93 -4.60 -8.00
CA SER A 352 -1.62 -3.98 -9.29
C SER A 352 -2.82 -3.96 -10.24
N ALA A 353 -3.57 -5.06 -10.31
CA ALA A 353 -4.76 -5.16 -11.13
C ALA A 353 -5.92 -4.31 -10.58
N SER A 354 -6.05 -4.16 -9.26
CA SER A 354 -7.02 -3.26 -8.64
C SER A 354 -6.79 -1.81 -9.06
N ARG A 355 -5.53 -1.34 -9.02
CA ARG A 355 -5.14 -0.02 -9.50
C ARG A 355 -5.42 0.15 -11.01
N ALA A 356 -5.05 -0.83 -11.81
CA ALA A 356 -5.29 -0.82 -13.26
C ALA A 356 -6.78 -0.86 -13.60
N PHE A 357 -7.58 -1.61 -12.85
CA PHE A 357 -9.03 -1.68 -13.04
C PHE A 357 -9.68 -0.30 -12.79
N LEU A 358 -9.33 0.33 -11.68
CA LEU A 358 -9.83 1.66 -11.35
C LEU A 358 -9.45 2.69 -12.42
N ALA A 359 -8.20 2.66 -12.88
CA ALA A 359 -7.73 3.56 -13.94
C ALA A 359 -8.48 3.37 -15.26
N ARG A 360 -8.91 2.12 -15.58
CA ARG A 360 -9.75 1.85 -16.77
C ARG A 360 -11.21 2.28 -16.58
N LEU A 361 -11.70 2.36 -15.34
CA LEU A 361 -13.06 2.82 -15.03
C LEU A 361 -13.16 4.34 -14.95
N ALA A 362 -12.03 5.03 -14.78
CA ALA A 362 -11.98 6.47 -14.59
C ALA A 362 -12.34 7.19 -15.90
N PRO A 363 -13.30 8.14 -15.86
CA PRO A 363 -13.50 9.04 -16.97
C PRO A 363 -12.25 9.89 -17.24
N ALA A 364 -11.97 10.18 -18.49
CA ALA A 364 -10.82 11.00 -18.84
C ALA A 364 -10.90 12.37 -18.17
N GLY A 365 -9.85 12.73 -17.42
CA GLY A 365 -9.74 13.96 -16.68
C GLY A 365 -10.25 13.94 -15.23
N ASP A 366 -10.94 12.87 -14.79
CA ASP A 366 -11.45 12.71 -13.42
C ASP A 366 -10.72 11.58 -12.66
N GLU A 367 -9.55 11.17 -13.14
CA GLU A 367 -8.81 10.02 -12.61
C GLU A 367 -8.36 10.25 -11.15
N ALA A 368 -7.83 11.44 -10.83
CA ALA A 368 -7.37 11.70 -9.47
C ALA A 368 -8.55 11.82 -8.47
N GLU A 369 -9.72 12.35 -8.91
CA GLU A 369 -10.93 12.34 -8.10
C GLU A 369 -11.35 10.90 -7.76
N LEU A 370 -11.31 9.99 -8.75
CA LEU A 370 -11.68 8.60 -8.54
C LEU A 370 -10.66 7.84 -7.66
N PHE A 371 -9.37 8.11 -7.82
CA PHE A 371 -8.34 7.58 -6.91
C PHE A 371 -8.46 8.18 -5.50
N GLY A 372 -8.92 9.42 -5.36
CA GLY A 372 -9.28 10.01 -4.07
C GLY A 372 -10.42 9.26 -3.37
N LEU A 373 -11.49 8.93 -4.12
CA LEU A 373 -12.58 8.08 -3.61
C LEU A 373 -12.10 6.67 -3.24
N TYR A 374 -11.18 6.11 -4.01
CA TYR A 374 -10.56 4.81 -3.73
C TYR A 374 -9.74 4.82 -2.44
N ALA A 375 -9.00 5.89 -2.17
CA ALA A 375 -8.30 6.09 -0.91
C ALA A 375 -9.28 6.23 0.26
N THR A 376 -10.32 7.04 0.09
CA THR A 376 -11.38 7.25 1.10
C THR A 376 -12.10 5.96 1.46
N THR A 377 -12.57 5.20 0.48
CA THR A 377 -13.27 3.92 0.73
C THR A 377 -12.35 2.90 1.38
N GLY A 378 -11.07 2.85 1.00
CA GLY A 378 -10.08 1.99 1.65
C GLY A 378 -9.89 2.35 3.13
N ARG A 379 -9.75 3.64 3.45
CA ARG A 379 -9.61 4.09 4.84
C ARG A 379 -10.86 3.86 5.67
N ALA A 380 -12.05 4.01 5.08
CA ALA A 380 -13.31 3.79 5.78
C ALA A 380 -13.51 2.31 6.21
N VAL A 381 -12.84 1.37 5.55
CA VAL A 381 -12.98 -0.08 5.80
C VAL A 381 -11.77 -0.67 6.50
N SER A 382 -10.66 0.05 6.65
CA SER A 382 -9.35 -0.45 7.13
C SER A 382 -9.34 -1.03 8.57
N PHE A 383 -10.46 -0.98 9.28
CA PHE A 383 -10.62 -1.60 10.60
C PHE A 383 -11.17 -3.03 10.54
N LEU A 384 -11.72 -3.46 9.40
CA LEU A 384 -12.51 -4.70 9.32
C LEU A 384 -11.64 -5.95 9.52
N ALA A 385 -10.51 -6.02 8.82
CA ALA A 385 -9.61 -7.18 8.93
C ALA A 385 -8.94 -7.27 10.32
N PRO A 386 -8.40 -6.19 10.92
CA PRO A 386 -7.93 -6.23 12.30
C PRO A 386 -9.01 -6.63 13.31
N ALA A 387 -10.22 -6.12 13.16
CA ALA A 387 -11.34 -6.44 14.06
C ALA A 387 -11.74 -7.92 13.96
N LEU A 388 -11.86 -8.47 12.75
CA LEU A 388 -12.18 -9.88 12.57
C LEU A 388 -11.03 -10.79 13.00
N PHE A 389 -9.76 -10.41 12.72
CA PHE A 389 -8.60 -11.14 13.23
C PHE A 389 -8.67 -11.28 14.77
N ALA A 390 -8.87 -10.17 15.48
CA ALA A 390 -8.99 -10.19 16.94
C ALA A 390 -10.23 -10.94 17.43
N ALA A 391 -11.38 -10.79 16.78
CA ALA A 391 -12.60 -11.46 17.15
C ALA A 391 -12.49 -13.00 17.06
N PHE A 392 -11.89 -13.52 15.99
CA PHE A 392 -11.71 -14.96 15.84
C PHE A 392 -10.72 -15.53 16.87
N ILE A 393 -9.67 -14.80 17.23
CA ILE A 393 -8.77 -15.18 18.33
C ILE A 393 -9.54 -15.20 19.64
N GLY A 394 -10.36 -14.19 19.92
CA GLY A 394 -11.18 -14.12 21.14
C GLY A 394 -12.22 -15.25 21.27
N ILE A 395 -12.84 -15.64 20.15
CA ILE A 395 -13.86 -16.69 20.11
C ILE A 395 -13.24 -18.07 20.29
N PHE A 396 -12.14 -18.36 19.61
CA PHE A 396 -11.55 -19.70 19.56
C PHE A 396 -10.35 -19.90 20.49
N GLY A 397 -9.89 -18.85 21.16
CA GLY A 397 -8.86 -18.92 22.20
C GLY A 397 -7.43 -19.19 21.72
N ALA A 398 -7.17 -19.19 20.40
CA ALA A 398 -5.85 -19.40 19.86
C ALA A 398 -5.55 -18.47 18.67
N GLN A 399 -4.31 -17.97 18.62
CA GLN A 399 -3.88 -16.98 17.62
C GLN A 399 -4.01 -17.46 16.17
N ARG A 400 -3.82 -18.75 15.90
CA ARG A 400 -3.96 -19.34 14.56
C ARG A 400 -5.34 -19.07 13.92
N TYR A 401 -6.39 -18.94 14.74
CA TYR A 401 -7.73 -18.70 14.22
C TYR A 401 -7.93 -17.26 13.71
N GLY A 402 -7.03 -16.34 14.03
CA GLY A 402 -7.04 -15.00 13.45
C GLY A 402 -6.95 -14.99 11.92
N ILE A 403 -6.26 -15.99 11.33
CA ILE A 403 -6.18 -16.11 9.86
C ILE A 403 -7.56 -16.27 9.23
N ILE A 404 -8.52 -16.96 9.90
CA ILE A 404 -9.89 -17.15 9.40
C ILE A 404 -10.58 -15.79 9.26
N GLY A 405 -10.34 -14.87 10.19
CA GLY A 405 -10.85 -13.49 10.11
C GLY A 405 -10.36 -12.76 8.85
N ILE A 406 -9.07 -12.89 8.52
CA ILE A 406 -8.49 -12.32 7.30
C ILE A 406 -9.08 -12.97 6.05
N LEU A 407 -9.19 -14.30 6.04
CA LEU A 407 -9.78 -15.04 4.92
C LEU A 407 -11.25 -14.67 4.70
N LEU A 408 -12.00 -14.43 5.77
CA LEU A 408 -13.38 -13.97 5.67
C LEU A 408 -13.47 -12.61 4.98
N VAL A 409 -12.59 -11.65 5.30
CA VAL A 409 -12.55 -10.35 4.63
C VAL A 409 -12.22 -10.50 3.14
N LEU A 410 -11.21 -11.31 2.81
CA LEU A 410 -10.85 -11.59 1.42
C LEU A 410 -12.01 -12.25 0.65
N PHE A 411 -12.70 -13.19 1.30
CA PHE A 411 -13.86 -13.87 0.72
C PHE A 411 -15.05 -12.92 0.49
N LEU A 412 -15.35 -12.07 1.46
CA LEU A 412 -16.40 -11.04 1.31
C LEU A 412 -16.04 -10.06 0.19
N GLY A 413 -14.77 -9.65 0.11
CA GLY A 413 -14.26 -8.81 -0.99
C GLY A 413 -14.37 -9.50 -2.35
N LEU A 414 -14.09 -10.80 -2.44
CA LEU A 414 -14.28 -11.61 -3.64
C LEU A 414 -15.76 -11.66 -4.04
N LEU A 415 -16.65 -11.98 -3.11
CA LEU A 415 -18.10 -12.03 -3.37
C LEU A 415 -18.63 -10.68 -3.84
N ALA A 416 -18.19 -9.58 -3.22
CA ALA A 416 -18.56 -8.22 -3.61
C ALA A 416 -18.02 -7.84 -5.01
N LEU A 417 -16.91 -8.45 -5.45
CA LEU A 417 -16.34 -8.19 -6.76
C LEU A 417 -17.05 -8.97 -7.89
N LEU A 418 -17.65 -10.11 -7.61
CA LEU A 418 -18.25 -10.97 -8.65
C LEU A 418 -19.27 -10.25 -9.55
N PRO A 419 -20.23 -9.44 -9.03
CA PRO A 419 -21.20 -8.74 -9.86
C PRO A 419 -20.62 -7.54 -10.62
N VAL A 420 -19.40 -7.09 -10.31
CA VAL A 420 -18.77 -5.96 -10.99
C VAL A 420 -18.42 -6.35 -12.43
N ARG A 421 -18.87 -5.59 -13.42
CA ARG A 421 -18.51 -5.82 -14.82
C ARG A 421 -17.16 -5.19 -15.13
N SER A 422 -16.32 -5.94 -15.87
CA SER A 422 -15.09 -5.38 -16.42
C SER A 422 -15.43 -4.32 -17.48
N PRO A 423 -14.69 -3.21 -17.57
CA PRO A 423 -14.81 -2.32 -18.71
C PRO A 423 -14.51 -3.11 -19.98
N GLU A 424 -15.29 -2.85 -21.05
CA GLU A 424 -15.05 -3.49 -22.34
C GLU A 424 -13.61 -3.21 -22.79
N LYS A 425 -12.93 -4.25 -23.28
CA LYS A 425 -11.63 -4.08 -23.92
C LYS A 425 -11.82 -3.16 -25.11
N ALA A 426 -11.15 -1.99 -25.10
CA ALA A 426 -11.10 -1.17 -26.31
C ALA A 426 -10.67 -2.05 -27.50
N PRO A 427 -11.32 -1.95 -28.68
CA PRO A 427 -10.95 -2.71 -29.86
C PRO A 427 -9.45 -2.56 -30.09
N ARG A 428 -8.73 -3.66 -30.31
CA ARG A 428 -7.33 -3.59 -30.72
C ARG A 428 -7.29 -2.70 -31.97
N ALA A 429 -6.61 -1.55 -31.87
CA ALA A 429 -6.29 -0.78 -33.05
C ALA A 429 -5.54 -1.72 -34.00
N VAL A 430 -6.16 -2.03 -35.14
CA VAL A 430 -5.49 -2.74 -36.21
C VAL A 430 -4.42 -1.79 -36.71
N VAL A 431 -3.16 -2.07 -36.36
CA VAL A 431 -2.04 -1.37 -36.97
C VAL A 431 -2.07 -1.76 -38.44
N PRO A 432 -2.24 -0.82 -39.36
CA PRO A 432 -2.11 -1.13 -40.78
C PRO A 432 -0.70 -1.66 -41.00
N GLU A 433 -0.58 -2.86 -41.55
CA GLU A 433 0.70 -3.34 -42.02
C GLU A 433 1.20 -2.36 -43.10
N ALA A 434 2.36 -1.74 -42.83
CA ALA A 434 3.07 -0.85 -43.77
C ALA A 434 4.02 -1.65 -44.62
#